data_5763807194dd019c8d4df322dceb3dea
#
_entry.id   5763807194dd019c8d4df322dceb3dea
#
_cell.length_a   1.000
_cell.length_b   1.000
_cell.length_c   1.000
_cell.angle_alpha   90.00
_cell.angle_beta   90.00
_cell.angle_gamma   90.00
#
_symmetry.space_group_name_H-M   'P 1'
#
loop_
_entity.id
_entity.type
_entity.pdbx_description
1 polymer ?
#
loop_
_entity_poly.entity_id
_entity_poly.type
_entity_poly.pdbx_seq_one_letter_code
_entity_poly.pdbx_strand_id
1 'polypeptide(L)'
;MKPSRLLFFLSLFPFPFFLFPSGLLHGQDWPVLKNYDQQHLFQVALPIGGIGTGTVSLGGRGELRDWEIMNRPGKGFSTLTKGNGAPFFAIFIREGDQTCSKGLLGPLYGVEYQDKEGRPVNNHGLPRFGSASFSTAYPFGIVHLSDSRLPVSVDIKGFNPLIPANADDSGIPMAVLYYEVTNNSSQEVIVSIAGTVRNFIGRDGGESIEDWKGDDLFTGARDNKNLYRRDNSCQGIFFYSDGVARDHPAWGTMSLTTTETEGISYRLSSVPNDWENALLDFWDDFSSDGELTDPGKLYDQDPMASLAVKKTILPGQTMRFPFYLTWHFPNRKSWSQTIVGNYYTTRYADAWDVAAKEIPRIPRLEELTLLFVRSFLSSHYPDVIKEAALFNLSTLRSQTVFRLPSGHMMGWEGVMDKNGSCYGSCTHVWNYEQATGFLFGDLSRSMRDIEFGMATNDTGRMSFRVGLPLSEKVAGQAVAADGQMGTIMRFYRDWQLSGDRSFLVKYWPRVKAAMSFAWRPGSWDPNRDGVMEGSQHNTMDVNYFGPNPQMQFWYFGALKASEQMALAMGDRSFARDCARIYSSGSRWYDEHLFNGEYYEHQVLNPDNGQPVDDILSPDMPPY
;
A
#
# COMPACT_ATOMS: atom_id res chain seq x y z
N MET A 1 -6.36 -36.01 61.38
CA MET A 1 -5.12 -35.79 60.62
C MET A 1 -5.17 -34.41 60.02
N LYS A 2 -4.25 -33.52 60.42
CA LYS A 2 -4.23 -32.08 60.08
C LYS A 2 -3.74 -31.86 58.63
N PRO A 3 -4.24 -30.87 57.89
CA PRO A 3 -3.65 -30.48 56.59
C PRO A 3 -2.52 -29.49 56.81
N SER A 4 -1.38 -29.76 56.18
CA SER A 4 -0.18 -28.91 56.13
C SER A 4 -0.38 -27.73 55.19
N ARG A 5 -0.13 -26.52 55.71
CA ARG A 5 -0.09 -25.26 54.93
C ARG A 5 1.27 -25.15 54.21
N LEU A 6 1.22 -24.99 52.91
CA LEU A 6 2.38 -24.63 52.07
C LEU A 6 2.45 -23.08 52.01
N LEU A 7 3.48 -22.51 52.62
CA LEU A 7 3.82 -21.08 52.47
C LEU A 7 4.55 -20.85 51.15
N PHE A 8 3.98 -20.01 50.29
CA PHE A 8 4.68 -19.44 49.17
C PHE A 8 5.47 -18.21 49.61
N PHE A 9 6.78 -18.27 49.52
CA PHE A 9 7.66 -17.10 49.65
C PHE A 9 7.65 -16.34 48.30
N LEU A 10 7.08 -15.13 48.28
CA LEU A 10 7.30 -14.15 47.23
C LEU A 10 8.67 -13.51 47.45
N SER A 11 9.66 -13.85 46.66
CA SER A 11 10.91 -13.11 46.58
C SER A 11 10.70 -11.88 45.68
N LEU A 12 10.65 -10.71 46.29
CA LEU A 12 10.76 -9.41 45.63
C LEU A 12 12.21 -9.24 45.14
N PHE A 13 12.42 -9.40 43.84
CA PHE A 13 13.65 -8.92 43.20
C PHE A 13 13.47 -7.42 42.87
N PRO A 14 14.40 -6.55 43.29
CA PRO A 14 14.39 -5.16 42.86
C PRO A 14 14.83 -5.10 41.40
N PHE A 15 13.93 -4.66 40.52
CA PHE A 15 14.30 -4.26 39.17
C PHE A 15 15.23 -3.03 39.26
N PRO A 16 16.42 -3.06 38.68
CA PRO A 16 17.23 -1.86 38.57
C PRO A 16 16.57 -0.92 37.57
N PHE A 17 16.17 0.26 38.06
CA PHE A 17 15.86 1.41 37.21
C PHE A 17 17.14 1.80 36.45
N PHE A 18 17.27 1.39 35.21
CA PHE A 18 18.24 1.97 34.31
C PHE A 18 17.74 3.38 33.93
N LEU A 19 18.32 4.38 34.58
CA LEU A 19 18.33 5.75 34.07
C LEU A 19 19.13 5.72 32.75
N PHE A 20 18.42 5.74 31.62
CA PHE A 20 19.06 6.01 30.35
C PHE A 20 19.53 7.46 30.36
N PRO A 21 20.82 7.74 30.11
CA PRO A 21 21.25 9.09 29.91
C PRO A 21 20.52 9.66 28.68
N SER A 22 20.05 10.89 28.79
CA SER A 22 19.59 11.71 27.68
C SER A 22 20.78 12.03 26.75
N GLY A 23 21.22 10.99 26.03
CA GLY A 23 22.19 11.11 24.94
C GLY A 23 21.46 11.57 23.70
N LEU A 24 22.02 12.57 23.06
CA LEU A 24 21.75 13.06 21.70
C LEU A 24 21.13 11.96 20.83
N LEU A 25 19.92 12.18 20.34
CA LEU A 25 19.25 11.35 19.36
C LEU A 25 20.10 11.30 18.07
N HIS A 26 21.07 10.40 18.06
CA HIS A 26 21.63 9.91 16.81
C HIS A 26 20.48 9.17 16.11
N GLY A 27 20.13 9.59 14.91
CA GLY A 27 19.10 8.93 14.11
C GLY A 27 19.37 7.43 14.08
N GLN A 28 18.35 6.61 14.38
CA GLN A 28 18.51 5.15 14.34
C GLN A 28 18.88 4.75 12.90
N ASP A 29 19.94 3.93 12.75
CA ASP A 29 20.29 3.38 11.45
C ASP A 29 19.17 2.47 10.94
N TRP A 30 18.65 2.79 9.76
CA TRP A 30 17.64 1.96 9.11
C TRP A 30 18.30 0.71 8.53
N PRO A 31 17.66 -0.46 8.66
CA PRO A 31 18.18 -1.69 8.08
C PRO A 31 18.13 -1.64 6.55
N VAL A 32 19.08 -2.29 5.91
CA VAL A 32 19.19 -2.42 4.46
C VAL A 32 19.17 -3.89 4.08
N LEU A 33 18.30 -4.28 3.17
CA LEU A 33 18.21 -5.61 2.57
C LEU A 33 18.65 -5.59 1.10
N LYS A 34 18.35 -4.50 0.39
CA LYS A 34 18.64 -4.35 -1.05
C LYS A 34 19.24 -2.98 -1.34
N ASN A 35 20.24 -2.97 -2.23
CA ASN A 35 20.84 -1.77 -2.78
C ASN A 35 20.63 -1.73 -4.30
N TYR A 36 20.36 -0.53 -4.81
CA TYR A 36 20.27 -0.24 -6.23
C TYR A 36 21.29 0.84 -6.56
N ASP A 37 22.16 0.55 -7.50
CA ASP A 37 23.12 1.52 -8.04
C ASP A 37 22.45 2.51 -9.00
N GLN A 38 23.21 3.51 -9.44
CA GLN A 38 22.72 4.58 -10.30
C GLN A 38 22.08 4.09 -11.60
N GLN A 39 22.43 2.91 -12.11
CA GLN A 39 21.89 2.39 -13.36
C GLN A 39 20.50 1.73 -13.19
N HIS A 40 20.10 1.43 -11.96
CA HIS A 40 18.89 0.67 -11.64
C HIS A 40 17.83 1.49 -10.86
N LEU A 41 17.89 2.83 -10.87
CA LEU A 41 17.00 3.70 -10.08
C LEU A 41 15.70 4.08 -10.78
N PHE A 42 15.66 4.03 -12.12
CA PHE A 42 14.58 4.60 -12.92
C PHE A 42 13.19 4.04 -12.60
N GLN A 43 13.11 2.74 -12.32
CA GLN A 43 11.85 2.05 -12.03
C GLN A 43 11.56 1.90 -10.53
N VAL A 44 12.45 2.37 -9.65
CA VAL A 44 12.21 2.30 -8.21
C VAL A 44 11.08 3.24 -7.83
N ALA A 45 10.07 2.69 -7.16
CA ALA A 45 8.93 3.41 -6.60
C ALA A 45 8.52 2.75 -5.29
N LEU A 46 8.97 3.29 -4.16
CA LEU A 46 8.66 2.78 -2.82
C LEU A 46 7.41 3.48 -2.28
N PRO A 47 6.26 2.80 -2.13
CA PRO A 47 5.06 3.42 -1.58
C PRO A 47 5.25 3.70 -0.07
N ILE A 48 5.05 4.97 0.30
CA ILE A 48 5.22 5.48 1.67
C ILE A 48 3.90 6.04 2.24
N GLY A 49 2.78 5.38 1.92
CA GLY A 49 1.45 5.62 2.51
C GLY A 49 0.99 4.49 3.40
N GLY A 50 -0.17 4.63 4.04
CA GLY A 50 -0.76 3.65 4.95
C GLY A 50 -1.64 2.61 4.26
N ILE A 51 -1.90 1.48 4.93
CA ILE A 51 -2.83 0.45 4.45
C ILE A 51 -4.23 1.06 4.26
N GLY A 52 -4.73 1.01 3.02
CA GLY A 52 -6.08 1.49 2.68
C GLY A 52 -6.26 3.00 2.66
N THR A 53 -5.18 3.79 2.65
CA THR A 53 -5.25 5.26 2.65
C THR A 53 -4.80 5.91 1.36
N GLY A 54 -4.29 5.11 0.42
CA GLY A 54 -3.51 5.62 -0.70
C GLY A 54 -2.06 5.87 -0.32
N THR A 55 -1.27 6.29 -1.29
CA THR A 55 0.18 6.45 -1.13
C THR A 55 0.75 7.51 -2.05
N VAL A 56 1.92 8.01 -1.72
CA VAL A 56 2.91 8.59 -2.63
C VAL A 56 4.13 7.71 -2.60
N SER A 57 4.86 7.59 -3.71
CA SER A 57 6.06 6.75 -3.78
C SER A 57 7.33 7.59 -3.78
N LEU A 58 8.32 7.16 -2.99
CA LEU A 58 9.69 7.67 -3.09
C LEU A 58 10.39 6.97 -4.25
N GLY A 59 10.76 7.74 -5.27
CA GLY A 59 11.52 7.26 -6.42
C GLY A 59 13.00 7.05 -6.08
N GLY A 60 13.68 6.22 -6.88
CA GLY A 60 15.07 5.85 -6.63
C GLY A 60 16.08 7.00 -6.69
N ARG A 61 15.69 8.15 -7.24
CA ARG A 61 16.53 9.34 -7.40
C ARG A 61 16.11 10.51 -6.51
N GLY A 62 15.10 10.32 -5.61
CA GLY A 62 14.61 11.33 -4.70
C GLY A 62 13.34 12.04 -5.15
N GLU A 63 12.81 11.74 -6.34
CA GLU A 63 11.52 12.24 -6.77
C GLU A 63 10.37 11.62 -5.98
N LEU A 64 9.30 12.39 -5.77
CA LEU A 64 8.01 11.88 -5.30
C LEU A 64 7.11 11.62 -6.51
N ARG A 65 6.67 10.38 -6.65
CA ARG A 65 5.92 9.90 -7.82
C ARG A 65 4.72 9.04 -7.42
N ASP A 66 3.90 8.65 -8.38
CA ASP A 66 2.75 7.78 -8.15
C ASP A 66 1.86 8.30 -7.02
N TRP A 67 1.28 9.50 -7.24
CA TRP A 67 0.43 10.17 -6.24
C TRP A 67 -0.96 9.55 -6.20
N GLU A 68 -1.09 8.43 -5.51
CA GLU A 68 -2.32 7.63 -5.41
C GLU A 68 -3.13 7.98 -4.15
N ILE A 69 -3.32 9.27 -3.87
CA ILE A 69 -3.96 9.74 -2.64
C ILE A 69 -5.44 10.13 -2.84
N MET A 70 -5.90 10.34 -4.07
CA MET A 70 -7.26 10.76 -4.38
C MET A 70 -8.15 9.60 -4.84
N ASN A 71 -8.09 8.46 -4.14
CA ASN A 71 -8.95 7.30 -4.34
C ASN A 71 -8.79 6.58 -5.69
N ARG A 72 -7.73 6.85 -6.43
CA ARG A 72 -7.42 6.25 -7.75
C ARG A 72 -5.96 5.79 -7.81
N PRO A 73 -5.67 4.77 -8.63
CA PRO A 73 -4.30 4.48 -9.06
C PRO A 73 -3.68 5.66 -9.79
N GLY A 74 -2.36 5.78 -9.71
CA GLY A 74 -1.60 6.85 -10.34
C GLY A 74 -0.18 6.41 -10.59
N LYS A 75 0.01 5.33 -11.38
CA LYS A 75 1.32 4.73 -11.63
C LYS A 75 2.11 5.48 -12.69
N GLY A 76 3.42 5.50 -12.51
CA GLY A 76 4.36 6.09 -13.44
C GLY A 76 4.18 7.59 -13.56
N PHE A 77 4.19 8.08 -14.77
CA PHE A 77 4.00 9.49 -15.12
C PHE A 77 2.57 9.78 -15.63
N SER A 78 1.65 8.85 -15.42
CA SER A 78 0.32 8.91 -16.02
C SER A 78 -0.68 9.79 -15.27
N THR A 79 -0.29 10.35 -14.14
CA THR A 79 -1.19 11.12 -13.29
C THR A 79 -0.62 12.49 -12.89
N LEU A 80 -0.94 12.96 -11.72
CA LEU A 80 -0.79 14.32 -11.19
C LEU A 80 0.57 14.99 -11.40
N THR A 81 1.63 14.23 -11.58
CA THR A 81 2.99 14.72 -11.64
C THR A 81 3.55 14.81 -13.07
N LYS A 82 2.72 14.60 -14.09
CA LYS A 82 3.14 14.75 -15.47
C LYS A 82 3.30 16.24 -15.83
N GLY A 83 4.46 16.56 -16.42
CA GLY A 83 4.75 17.91 -16.89
C GLY A 83 5.35 18.85 -15.84
N ASN A 84 5.30 20.15 -16.14
CA ASN A 84 5.88 21.18 -15.30
C ASN A 84 5.07 21.41 -14.03
N GLY A 85 5.76 21.64 -12.90
CA GLY A 85 5.15 21.83 -11.60
C GLY A 85 4.87 20.56 -10.83
N ALA A 86 5.52 19.44 -11.19
CA ALA A 86 5.58 18.27 -10.32
C ALA A 86 6.18 18.61 -8.96
N PRO A 87 5.69 18.02 -7.85
CA PRO A 87 6.27 18.22 -6.53
C PRO A 87 7.76 17.85 -6.49
N PHE A 88 8.56 18.65 -5.81
CA PHE A 88 10.00 18.39 -5.68
C PHE A 88 10.53 19.01 -4.37
N PHE A 89 11.73 18.58 -4.00
CA PHE A 89 12.51 19.21 -2.95
C PHE A 89 13.80 19.80 -3.53
N ALA A 90 14.24 20.91 -2.95
CA ALA A 90 15.48 21.60 -3.32
C ALA A 90 16.34 21.89 -2.11
N ILE A 91 17.64 21.99 -2.32
CA ILE A 91 18.63 22.38 -1.31
C ILE A 91 19.33 23.67 -1.74
N PHE A 92 19.50 24.58 -0.79
CA PHE A 92 20.43 25.69 -0.86
C PHE A 92 21.59 25.44 0.10
N ILE A 93 22.80 25.71 -0.32
CA ILE A 93 24.03 25.50 0.45
C ILE A 93 24.85 26.78 0.37
N ARG A 94 25.35 27.26 1.52
CA ARG A 94 26.32 28.36 1.61
C ARG A 94 27.51 27.95 2.48
N GLU A 95 28.70 28.02 1.90
CA GLU A 95 30.00 27.83 2.58
C GLU A 95 30.82 29.11 2.40
N GLY A 96 31.01 29.90 3.46
CA GLY A 96 31.56 31.26 3.34
C GLY A 96 30.75 32.14 2.40
N ASP A 97 31.40 32.67 1.35
CA ASP A 97 30.78 33.50 0.32
C ASP A 97 30.24 32.71 -0.89
N GLN A 98 30.47 31.39 -0.92
CA GLN A 98 30.03 30.55 -2.04
C GLN A 98 28.63 29.99 -1.77
N THR A 99 27.76 30.10 -2.75
CA THR A 99 26.42 29.54 -2.72
C THR A 99 26.19 28.56 -3.86
N CYS A 100 25.38 27.54 -3.60
CA CYS A 100 24.94 26.58 -4.59
C CYS A 100 23.54 26.10 -4.26
N SER A 101 22.68 25.96 -5.29
CA SER A 101 21.36 25.36 -5.12
C SER A 101 21.15 24.21 -6.10
N LYS A 102 20.49 23.15 -5.64
CA LYS A 102 20.14 21.98 -6.47
C LYS A 102 18.76 21.45 -6.11
N GLY A 103 18.09 20.82 -7.09
CA GLY A 103 17.01 19.88 -6.78
C GLY A 103 17.59 18.67 -6.04
N LEU A 104 16.90 18.22 -5.03
CA LEU A 104 17.24 16.98 -4.28
C LEU A 104 16.86 15.75 -5.11
N LEU A 105 17.51 15.66 -6.26
CA LEU A 105 17.24 14.70 -7.33
C LEU A 105 18.56 14.16 -7.88
N GLY A 106 18.63 12.85 -8.11
CA GLY A 106 19.74 12.22 -8.83
C GLY A 106 19.74 12.52 -10.33
N PRO A 107 20.79 12.12 -11.05
CA PRO A 107 20.95 12.41 -12.47
C PRO A 107 19.87 11.74 -13.33
N LEU A 108 19.59 12.35 -14.48
CA LEU A 108 18.72 11.80 -15.52
C LEU A 108 19.45 10.76 -16.36
N TYR A 109 18.69 9.82 -16.90
CA TYR A 109 19.21 8.86 -17.88
C TYR A 109 19.13 9.42 -19.30
N GLY A 110 20.00 8.98 -20.19
CA GLY A 110 19.99 9.39 -21.58
C GLY A 110 18.66 9.13 -22.29
N VAL A 111 17.98 8.04 -21.95
CA VAL A 111 16.65 7.69 -22.53
C VAL A 111 15.55 8.70 -22.18
N GLU A 112 15.67 9.44 -21.09
CA GLU A 112 14.68 10.45 -20.69
C GLU A 112 14.75 11.72 -21.54
N TYR A 113 15.89 11.95 -22.24
CA TYR A 113 16.05 13.02 -23.23
C TYR A 113 15.69 12.58 -24.65
N GLN A 114 15.51 11.28 -24.85
CA GLN A 114 15.37 10.64 -26.17
C GLN A 114 13.98 10.07 -26.40
N ASP A 115 12.96 10.54 -25.66
CA ASP A 115 11.63 10.11 -25.98
C ASP A 115 11.32 10.47 -27.44
N LYS A 116 10.52 9.65 -28.11
CA LYS A 116 10.24 9.80 -29.55
C LYS A 116 9.60 11.15 -29.92
N GLU A 117 9.17 11.91 -28.93
CA GLU A 117 8.43 13.16 -29.06
C GLU A 117 9.20 14.36 -28.49
N GLY A 118 10.42 14.13 -27.97
CA GLY A 118 11.27 15.17 -27.40
C GLY A 118 10.67 15.83 -26.15
N ARG A 119 9.94 15.07 -25.35
CA ARG A 119 9.29 15.60 -24.13
C ARG A 119 10.29 15.74 -23.01
N PRO A 120 10.34 16.90 -22.35
CA PRO A 120 11.18 17.04 -21.17
C PRO A 120 10.62 16.21 -20.01
N VAL A 121 11.52 15.63 -19.21
CA VAL A 121 11.16 15.01 -17.92
C VAL A 121 10.67 16.06 -16.94
N ASN A 122 9.93 15.64 -15.93
CA ASN A 122 9.44 16.53 -14.87
C ASN A 122 10.59 17.33 -14.25
N ASN A 123 10.43 18.66 -14.18
CA ASN A 123 11.41 19.58 -13.60
C ASN A 123 12.83 19.38 -14.18
N HIS A 124 12.95 19.10 -15.47
CA HIS A 124 14.23 18.79 -16.14
C HIS A 124 15.26 19.91 -16.05
N GLY A 125 14.82 21.16 -15.95
CA GLY A 125 15.69 22.34 -15.84
C GLY A 125 16.36 22.52 -14.48
N LEU A 126 15.94 21.79 -13.44
CA LEU A 126 16.57 21.86 -12.12
C LEU A 126 17.98 21.26 -12.15
N PRO A 127 18.99 21.96 -11.61
CA PRO A 127 20.31 21.38 -11.39
C PRO A 127 20.20 20.19 -10.43
N ARG A 128 20.82 19.04 -10.79
CA ARG A 128 20.72 17.78 -10.04
C ARG A 128 22.05 17.39 -9.43
N PHE A 129 22.02 16.46 -8.46
CA PHE A 129 23.22 15.83 -7.91
C PHE A 129 23.88 14.97 -8.99
N GLY A 130 25.22 14.83 -8.90
CA GLY A 130 26.01 14.08 -9.87
C GLY A 130 25.93 12.57 -9.71
N SER A 131 25.57 12.09 -8.51
CA SER A 131 25.48 10.66 -8.18
C SER A 131 24.29 10.37 -7.28
N ALA A 132 23.67 9.22 -7.52
CA ALA A 132 22.58 8.70 -6.70
C ALA A 132 22.65 7.18 -6.55
N SER A 133 22.21 6.65 -5.41
CA SER A 133 21.90 5.24 -5.18
C SER A 133 20.72 5.10 -4.25
N PHE A 134 20.13 3.91 -4.17
CA PHE A 134 18.96 3.65 -3.33
C PHE A 134 19.17 2.41 -2.48
N SER A 135 18.89 2.51 -1.18
CA SER A 135 18.96 1.41 -0.22
C SER A 135 17.60 1.21 0.43
N THR A 136 17.18 -0.04 0.64
CA THR A 136 15.86 -0.31 1.19
C THR A 136 15.79 -1.62 1.96
N ALA A 137 14.96 -1.62 3.00
CA ALA A 137 14.30 -2.77 3.60
C ALA A 137 12.87 -2.32 3.93
N TYR A 138 11.90 -2.75 3.12
CA TYR A 138 10.53 -2.24 3.20
C TYR A 138 9.98 -2.24 4.64
N PRO A 139 9.36 -1.16 5.15
CA PRO A 139 8.88 0.04 4.45
C PRO A 139 9.89 1.21 4.39
N PHE A 140 11.15 1.00 4.71
CA PHE A 140 12.19 2.02 4.72
C PHE A 140 12.88 2.15 3.37
N GLY A 141 13.04 3.37 2.88
CA GLY A 141 13.83 3.69 1.69
C GLY A 141 14.77 4.85 1.93
N ILE A 142 15.99 4.76 1.41
CA ILE A 142 17.03 5.77 1.54
C ILE A 142 17.59 6.06 0.15
N VAL A 143 17.47 7.30 -0.31
CA VAL A 143 18.17 7.79 -1.50
C VAL A 143 19.44 8.48 -1.06
N HIS A 144 20.59 8.01 -1.51
CA HIS A 144 21.89 8.63 -1.26
C HIS A 144 22.24 9.56 -2.40
N LEU A 145 22.39 10.85 -2.15
CA LEU A 145 22.79 11.86 -3.12
C LEU A 145 24.17 12.43 -2.80
N SER A 146 25.03 12.45 -3.79
CA SER A 146 26.37 13.06 -3.65
C SER A 146 26.81 13.79 -4.92
N ASP A 147 27.66 14.79 -4.75
CA ASP A 147 28.31 15.53 -5.82
C ASP A 147 29.68 15.99 -5.32
N SER A 148 30.75 15.62 -6.03
CA SER A 148 32.14 15.96 -5.62
C SER A 148 32.43 17.47 -5.60
N ARG A 149 31.55 18.29 -6.17
CA ARG A 149 31.66 19.75 -6.20
C ARG A 149 30.96 20.42 -5.01
N LEU A 150 30.27 19.65 -4.15
CA LEU A 150 29.51 20.17 -3.03
C LEU A 150 30.16 19.80 -1.70
N PRO A 151 30.09 20.68 -0.69
CA PRO A 151 30.60 20.42 0.65
C PRO A 151 29.70 19.46 1.46
N VAL A 152 28.59 19.00 0.90
CA VAL A 152 27.62 18.17 1.61
C VAL A 152 27.22 16.92 0.79
N SER A 153 26.81 15.88 1.50
CA SER A 153 26.02 14.75 0.98
C SER A 153 24.65 14.73 1.64
N VAL A 154 23.67 14.10 0.97
CA VAL A 154 22.27 14.08 1.43
C VAL A 154 21.72 12.66 1.37
N ASP A 155 21.16 12.20 2.48
CA ASP A 155 20.31 11.01 2.54
C ASP A 155 18.85 11.43 2.63
N ILE A 156 18.05 11.04 1.63
CA ILE A 156 16.60 11.22 1.65
C ILE A 156 15.98 9.92 2.18
N LYS A 157 15.43 9.97 3.37
CA LYS A 157 14.81 8.83 4.04
C LYS A 157 13.30 8.93 3.98
N GLY A 158 12.63 7.89 3.46
CA GLY A 158 11.17 7.86 3.35
C GLY A 158 10.58 6.60 3.96
N PHE A 159 9.50 6.72 4.74
CA PHE A 159 8.74 5.59 5.26
C PHE A 159 7.31 5.96 5.66
N ASN A 160 6.52 4.92 5.95
CA ASN A 160 5.27 4.99 6.71
C ASN A 160 5.27 3.83 7.72
N PRO A 161 4.73 3.98 8.94
CA PRO A 161 4.72 2.93 9.95
C PRO A 161 4.12 1.61 9.44
N LEU A 162 4.77 0.49 9.73
CA LEU A 162 4.31 -0.88 9.42
C LEU A 162 4.48 -1.75 10.67
N ILE A 163 3.37 -1.94 11.37
CA ILE A 163 3.34 -2.59 12.68
C ILE A 163 2.40 -3.78 12.62
N PRO A 164 2.90 -5.03 12.56
CA PRO A 164 2.07 -6.22 12.57
C PRO A 164 1.05 -6.22 13.71
N ALA A 165 -0.12 -6.77 13.44
CA ALA A 165 -1.29 -6.81 14.32
C ALA A 165 -1.90 -5.43 14.65
N ASN A 166 -1.40 -4.34 14.06
CA ASN A 166 -1.95 -3.00 14.25
C ASN A 166 -2.21 -2.32 12.90
N ALA A 167 -3.35 -2.62 12.30
CA ALA A 167 -3.75 -2.08 11.00
C ALA A 167 -4.05 -0.58 11.04
N ASP A 168 -4.37 -0.02 12.20
CA ASP A 168 -4.69 1.39 12.35
C ASP A 168 -3.43 2.27 12.35
N ASP A 169 -2.39 1.86 13.08
CA ASP A 169 -1.10 2.55 13.06
C ASP A 169 -0.31 2.26 11.77
N SER A 170 -0.62 1.16 11.07
CA SER A 170 -0.10 0.88 9.72
C SER A 170 -0.96 1.49 8.61
N GLY A 171 -2.06 2.18 8.94
CA GLY A 171 -3.03 2.80 8.05
C GLY A 171 -3.11 4.33 8.23
N ILE A 172 -2.01 5.00 8.54
CA ILE A 172 -1.94 6.46 8.68
C ILE A 172 -1.77 7.09 7.29
N PRO A 173 -2.62 8.07 6.87
CA PRO A 173 -2.51 8.73 5.57
C PRO A 173 -1.39 9.79 5.58
N MET A 174 -0.16 9.32 5.66
CA MET A 174 1.03 10.15 5.83
C MET A 174 2.25 9.55 5.13
N ALA A 175 3.07 10.40 4.52
CA ALA A 175 4.43 10.09 4.13
C ALA A 175 5.41 10.84 5.05
N VAL A 176 6.30 10.10 5.71
CA VAL A 176 7.37 10.66 6.54
C VAL A 176 8.63 10.77 5.70
N LEU A 177 9.19 11.97 5.61
CA LEU A 177 10.38 12.28 4.84
C LEU A 177 11.43 12.95 5.74
N TYR A 178 12.61 12.37 5.83
CA TYR A 178 13.75 12.98 6.51
C TYR A 178 14.85 13.26 5.50
N TYR A 179 15.27 14.52 5.42
CA TYR A 179 16.45 14.92 4.66
C TYR A 179 17.61 15.05 5.64
N GLU A 180 18.53 14.11 5.60
CA GLU A 180 19.73 14.12 6.46
C GLU A 180 20.90 14.65 5.64
N VAL A 181 21.41 15.81 6.04
CA VAL A 181 22.53 16.49 5.36
C VAL A 181 23.79 16.38 6.20
N THR A 182 24.83 15.82 5.61
CA THR A 182 26.15 15.70 6.25
C THR A 182 27.09 16.74 5.67
N ASN A 183 27.69 17.57 6.53
CA ASN A 183 28.73 18.50 6.16
C ASN A 183 30.08 17.76 6.06
N ASN A 184 30.59 17.60 4.84
CA ASN A 184 31.85 16.92 4.54
C ASN A 184 33.06 17.89 4.48
N SER A 185 32.83 19.20 4.69
CA SER A 185 33.87 20.22 4.64
C SER A 185 34.49 20.48 6.02
N SER A 186 35.53 21.31 6.03
CA SER A 186 36.20 21.76 7.25
C SER A 186 35.65 23.06 7.84
N GLN A 187 34.63 23.65 7.20
CA GLN A 187 33.95 24.87 7.62
C GLN A 187 32.49 24.59 7.95
N GLU A 188 31.85 25.50 8.69
CA GLU A 188 30.39 25.44 8.84
C GLU A 188 29.70 25.72 7.49
N VAL A 189 28.58 25.07 7.27
CA VAL A 189 27.74 25.32 6.09
C VAL A 189 26.34 25.70 6.54
N ILE A 190 25.74 26.65 5.84
CA ILE A 190 24.32 26.95 5.99
C ILE A 190 23.57 26.17 4.91
N VAL A 191 22.58 25.42 5.34
CA VAL A 191 21.76 24.60 4.47
C VAL A 191 20.28 24.95 4.66
N SER A 192 19.57 25.13 3.55
CA SER A 192 18.12 25.20 3.55
C SER A 192 17.54 24.08 2.67
N ILE A 193 16.52 23.39 3.15
CA ILE A 193 15.74 22.41 2.39
C ILE A 193 14.34 22.97 2.16
N ALA A 194 13.91 23.09 0.90
CA ALA A 194 12.58 23.53 0.52
C ALA A 194 11.80 22.40 -0.16
N GLY A 195 10.63 22.06 0.37
CA GLY A 195 9.66 21.18 -0.28
C GLY A 195 8.62 22.02 -1.02
N THR A 196 8.37 21.72 -2.29
CA THR A 196 7.45 22.43 -3.17
C THR A 196 6.35 21.50 -3.65
N VAL A 197 5.10 21.87 -3.42
CA VAL A 197 3.91 21.10 -3.80
C VAL A 197 2.88 22.03 -4.42
N ARG A 198 2.42 21.68 -5.63
CA ARG A 198 1.25 22.30 -6.24
C ARG A 198 -0.01 21.80 -5.55
N ASN A 199 -0.97 22.69 -5.30
CA ASN A 199 -2.28 22.27 -4.79
C ASN A 199 -3.12 21.69 -5.93
N PHE A 200 -2.97 20.40 -6.19
CA PHE A 200 -3.64 19.68 -7.26
C PHE A 200 -4.97 19.03 -6.84
N ILE A 201 -5.59 19.46 -5.73
CA ILE A 201 -6.92 18.96 -5.32
C ILE A 201 -7.91 19.10 -6.48
N GLY A 202 -8.62 18.03 -6.81
CA GLY A 202 -9.50 17.94 -7.98
C GLY A 202 -8.85 17.38 -9.24
N ARG A 203 -7.51 17.41 -9.37
CA ARG A 203 -6.75 16.84 -10.48
C ARG A 203 -6.31 15.42 -10.14
N ASP A 204 -7.17 14.46 -10.35
CA ASP A 204 -6.89 13.04 -10.06
C ASP A 204 -6.58 12.20 -11.31
N GLY A 205 -6.50 12.84 -12.47
CA GLY A 205 -6.35 12.17 -13.76
C GLY A 205 -7.67 11.68 -14.36
N GLY A 206 -8.82 12.00 -13.74
CA GLY A 206 -10.16 11.68 -14.23
C GLY A 206 -10.67 12.66 -15.28
N GLU A 207 -10.24 13.91 -15.22
CA GLU A 207 -10.54 14.96 -16.20
C GLU A 207 -9.26 15.32 -16.95
N SER A 208 -9.31 15.32 -18.28
CA SER A 208 -8.21 15.79 -19.13
C SER A 208 -8.73 16.52 -20.34
N ILE A 209 -7.89 17.38 -20.92
CA ILE A 209 -8.05 17.96 -22.25
C ILE A 209 -6.82 17.60 -23.07
N GLU A 210 -7.02 17.42 -24.37
CA GLU A 210 -5.89 17.21 -25.28
C GLU A 210 -5.16 18.55 -25.49
N ASP A 211 -3.84 18.57 -25.30
CA ASP A 211 -3.05 19.74 -25.61
C ASP A 211 -2.75 19.83 -27.13
N TRP A 212 -2.04 20.87 -27.55
CA TRP A 212 -1.71 21.09 -28.96
C TRP A 212 -0.77 20.04 -29.56
N LYS A 213 -0.15 19.17 -28.72
CA LYS A 213 0.69 18.03 -29.12
C LYS A 213 -0.07 16.72 -29.15
N GLY A 214 -1.34 16.69 -28.76
CA GLY A 214 -2.14 15.48 -28.61
C GLY A 214 -1.91 14.77 -27.28
N ASP A 215 -1.38 15.46 -26.26
CA ASP A 215 -1.15 14.92 -24.92
C ASP A 215 -2.31 15.21 -23.98
N ASP A 216 -2.59 14.29 -23.06
CA ASP A 216 -3.51 14.52 -21.96
C ASP A 216 -2.96 15.58 -20.99
N LEU A 217 -3.61 16.74 -20.95
CA LEU A 217 -3.41 17.74 -19.93
C LEU A 217 -4.48 17.56 -18.85
N PHE A 218 -4.11 17.07 -17.68
CA PHE A 218 -5.04 16.83 -16.58
C PHE A 218 -5.58 18.14 -16.01
N THR A 219 -6.89 18.18 -15.81
CA THR A 219 -7.66 19.31 -15.30
C THR A 219 -8.40 18.92 -14.03
N GLY A 220 -9.25 19.78 -13.50
CA GLY A 220 -10.12 19.51 -12.33
C GLY A 220 -9.83 20.35 -11.10
N ALA A 221 -8.65 20.96 -10.98
CA ALA A 221 -8.37 21.94 -9.94
C ALA A 221 -9.23 23.21 -10.14
N ARG A 222 -9.87 23.69 -9.08
CA ARG A 222 -10.79 24.83 -9.12
C ARG A 222 -10.73 25.60 -7.81
N ASP A 223 -10.30 26.87 -7.86
CA ASP A 223 -10.21 27.77 -6.71
C ASP A 223 -9.55 27.13 -5.49
N ASN A 224 -8.41 26.47 -5.71
CA ASN A 224 -7.62 25.85 -4.66
C ASN A 224 -6.90 26.92 -3.84
N LYS A 225 -6.79 26.67 -2.54
CA LYS A 225 -6.22 27.59 -1.56
C LYS A 225 -5.11 26.94 -0.77
N ASN A 226 -4.08 27.71 -0.46
CA ASN A 226 -2.98 27.34 0.41
C ASN A 226 -2.99 28.25 1.63
N LEU A 227 -2.78 27.67 2.81
CA LEU A 227 -2.79 28.41 4.07
C LEU A 227 -1.64 27.94 4.96
N TYR A 228 -0.83 28.87 5.45
CA TYR A 228 0.14 28.54 6.48
C TYR A 228 -0.56 28.36 7.82
N ARG A 229 -0.28 27.24 8.48
CA ARG A 229 -0.80 26.89 9.81
C ARG A 229 0.33 26.52 10.76
N ARG A 230 0.09 26.72 12.04
CA ARG A 230 0.98 26.31 13.12
C ARG A 230 0.14 25.88 14.32
N ASP A 231 0.56 24.78 14.95
CA ASP A 231 0.09 24.34 16.26
C ASP A 231 1.25 23.85 17.14
N ASN A 232 0.96 23.14 18.22
CA ASN A 232 1.98 22.65 19.14
C ASN A 232 2.78 21.46 18.60
N SER A 233 2.31 20.81 17.55
CA SER A 233 2.89 19.56 17.01
C SER A 233 3.72 19.80 15.75
N CYS A 234 3.28 20.74 14.91
CA CYS A 234 3.90 21.02 13.63
C CYS A 234 3.51 22.41 13.09
N GLN A 235 4.21 22.80 12.03
CA GLN A 235 3.85 23.97 11.24
C GLN A 235 4.11 23.73 9.77
N GLY A 236 3.41 24.45 8.89
CA GLY A 236 3.56 24.31 7.45
C GLY A 236 2.31 24.71 6.68
N ILE A 237 2.14 24.11 5.51
CA ILE A 237 1.14 24.50 4.54
C ILE A 237 -0.02 23.50 4.56
N PHE A 238 -1.23 24.02 4.66
CA PHE A 238 -2.48 23.31 4.50
C PHE A 238 -3.10 23.64 3.15
N PHE A 239 -3.45 22.62 2.39
CA PHE A 239 -4.02 22.71 1.06
C PHE A 239 -5.48 22.29 1.11
N TYR A 240 -6.37 23.12 0.54
CA TYR A 240 -7.81 22.84 0.41
C TYR A 240 -8.35 23.44 -0.87
N SER A 241 -9.62 23.22 -1.17
CA SER A 241 -10.30 23.78 -2.33
C SER A 241 -11.67 24.32 -1.95
N ASP A 242 -11.98 25.52 -2.45
CA ASP A 242 -13.31 26.12 -2.37
C ASP A 242 -14.13 25.88 -3.64
N GLY A 243 -13.49 25.53 -4.77
CA GLY A 243 -14.15 25.37 -6.06
C GLY A 243 -14.46 23.94 -6.47
N VAL A 244 -13.75 22.93 -5.93
CA VAL A 244 -14.04 21.53 -6.19
C VAL A 244 -15.27 21.12 -5.39
N ALA A 245 -16.25 20.48 -6.04
CA ALA A 245 -17.48 20.04 -5.38
C ALA A 245 -17.20 19.08 -4.22
N ARG A 246 -17.87 19.28 -3.08
CA ARG A 246 -17.59 18.54 -1.84
C ARG A 246 -17.88 17.04 -1.91
N ASP A 247 -18.67 16.61 -2.87
CA ASP A 247 -18.98 15.20 -3.17
C ASP A 247 -18.13 14.63 -4.32
N HIS A 248 -17.21 15.44 -4.87
CA HIS A 248 -16.32 14.96 -5.92
C HIS A 248 -15.30 13.95 -5.34
N PRO A 249 -14.98 12.83 -6.02
CA PRO A 249 -14.00 11.84 -5.53
C PRO A 249 -12.61 12.43 -5.21
N ALA A 250 -12.18 13.46 -5.95
CA ALA A 250 -10.91 14.14 -5.75
C ALA A 250 -11.00 15.36 -4.82
N TRP A 251 -12.16 15.60 -4.17
CA TRP A 251 -12.26 16.61 -3.12
C TRP A 251 -11.65 16.10 -1.82
N GLY A 252 -10.85 16.93 -1.17
CA GLY A 252 -10.20 16.61 0.09
C GLY A 252 -9.23 17.69 0.52
N THR A 253 -8.29 17.32 1.35
CA THR A 253 -7.24 18.21 1.86
C THR A 253 -5.89 17.52 1.87
N MET A 254 -4.81 18.31 1.84
CA MET A 254 -3.43 17.85 2.00
C MET A 254 -2.68 18.77 2.96
N SER A 255 -1.53 18.35 3.48
CA SER A 255 -0.60 19.24 4.15
C SER A 255 0.85 18.87 3.88
N LEU A 256 1.73 19.87 3.87
CA LEU A 256 3.18 19.74 3.92
C LEU A 256 3.66 20.44 5.18
N THR A 257 4.17 19.71 6.14
CA THR A 257 4.51 20.21 7.47
C THR A 257 5.90 19.81 7.91
N THR A 258 6.43 20.52 8.92
CA THR A 258 7.67 20.20 9.63
C THR A 258 7.48 20.35 11.14
N THR A 259 8.31 19.67 11.92
CA THR A 259 8.41 19.85 13.39
C THR A 259 9.42 20.91 13.79
N GLU A 260 10.20 21.46 12.84
CA GLU A 260 11.15 22.52 13.13
C GLU A 260 10.43 23.80 13.54
N THR A 261 11.02 24.53 14.48
CA THR A 261 10.43 25.76 15.03
C THR A 261 11.20 27.01 14.65
N GLU A 262 12.42 26.88 14.16
CA GLU A 262 13.32 27.95 13.75
C GLU A 262 13.78 27.77 12.30
N GLY A 263 14.18 28.85 11.65
CA GLY A 263 14.68 28.84 10.27
C GLY A 263 13.59 28.50 9.25
N ILE A 264 12.33 28.81 9.53
CA ILE A 264 11.19 28.50 8.67
C ILE A 264 10.87 29.70 7.79
N SER A 265 10.75 29.44 6.48
CA SER A 265 10.18 30.37 5.53
C SER A 265 9.22 29.63 4.58
N TYR A 266 8.30 30.35 3.95
CA TYR A 266 7.30 29.73 3.08
C TYR A 266 6.80 30.68 1.99
N ARG A 267 6.20 30.08 0.95
CA ARG A 267 5.41 30.74 -0.08
C ARG A 267 4.10 30.01 -0.24
N LEU A 268 3.00 30.71 -0.35
CA LEU A 268 1.68 30.13 -0.57
C LEU A 268 1.32 30.05 -2.05
N SER A 269 2.06 30.76 -2.92
CA SER A 269 1.88 30.73 -4.36
C SER A 269 3.18 31.11 -5.07
N SER A 270 3.23 30.83 -6.37
CA SER A 270 4.21 31.34 -7.33
C SER A 270 3.46 32.05 -8.45
N VAL A 271 4.16 32.78 -9.32
CA VAL A 271 3.57 33.37 -10.53
C VAL A 271 2.88 32.30 -11.38
N PRO A 272 1.94 32.66 -12.28
CA PRO A 272 1.29 31.70 -13.17
C PRO A 272 2.30 30.84 -13.93
N ASN A 273 1.98 29.54 -14.09
CA ASN A 273 2.91 28.59 -14.68
C ASN A 273 2.86 28.60 -16.23
N ASP A 274 2.87 29.77 -16.83
CA ASP A 274 3.05 29.93 -18.28
C ASP A 274 4.54 29.79 -18.59
N TRP A 275 4.90 28.86 -19.49
CA TRP A 275 6.30 28.64 -19.88
C TRP A 275 7.26 28.32 -18.71
N GLU A 276 6.81 27.57 -17.71
CA GLU A 276 7.58 27.20 -16.50
C GLU A 276 7.95 28.38 -15.57
N ASN A 277 7.30 29.50 -15.71
CA ASN A 277 7.60 30.69 -14.90
C ASN A 277 7.49 30.45 -13.40
N ALA A 278 6.57 29.59 -12.94
CA ALA A 278 6.43 29.26 -11.51
C ALA A 278 7.69 28.59 -10.94
N LEU A 279 8.36 27.74 -11.74
CA LEU A 279 9.61 27.10 -11.34
C LEU A 279 10.74 28.11 -11.28
N LEU A 280 10.84 29.00 -12.28
CA LEU A 280 11.86 30.06 -12.31
C LEU A 280 11.67 31.04 -11.15
N ASP A 281 10.45 31.50 -10.88
CA ASP A 281 10.11 32.39 -9.76
C ASP A 281 10.49 31.78 -8.40
N PHE A 282 10.20 30.50 -8.19
CA PHE A 282 10.66 29.79 -7.01
C PHE A 282 12.19 29.74 -6.94
N TRP A 283 12.84 29.41 -8.07
CA TRP A 283 14.29 29.20 -8.10
C TRP A 283 15.05 30.48 -7.86
N ASP A 284 14.64 31.59 -8.46
CA ASP A 284 15.27 32.91 -8.30
C ASP A 284 15.17 33.39 -6.82
N ASP A 285 14.02 33.19 -6.18
CA ASP A 285 13.84 33.50 -4.77
C ASP A 285 14.71 32.62 -3.87
N PHE A 286 14.52 31.30 -3.94
CA PHE A 286 15.17 30.35 -3.05
C PHE A 286 16.70 30.28 -3.22
N SER A 287 17.21 30.39 -4.46
CA SER A 287 18.64 30.31 -4.72
C SER A 287 19.43 31.55 -4.31
N SER A 288 18.76 32.66 -4.02
CA SER A 288 19.39 33.91 -3.61
C SER A 288 20.00 33.80 -2.19
N ASP A 289 19.27 33.24 -1.23
CA ASP A 289 19.68 33.21 0.18
C ASP A 289 19.20 31.96 0.95
N GLY A 290 18.43 31.08 0.30
CA GLY A 290 17.86 29.86 0.89
C GLY A 290 16.59 30.12 1.72
N GLU A 291 15.99 31.28 1.62
CA GLU A 291 14.69 31.61 2.21
C GLU A 291 13.62 31.75 1.12
N LEU A 292 12.38 31.74 1.55
CA LEU A 292 11.22 31.88 0.67
C LEU A 292 10.44 33.11 1.05
N THR A 293 10.08 33.91 0.05
CA THR A 293 9.29 35.12 0.20
C THR A 293 7.87 34.90 -0.32
N ASP A 294 6.86 35.01 0.56
CA ASP A 294 5.48 34.84 0.12
C ASP A 294 5.03 36.08 -0.69
N PRO A 295 4.52 35.88 -1.93
CA PRO A 295 4.06 37.02 -2.75
C PRO A 295 2.76 37.68 -2.22
N GLY A 296 2.12 37.10 -1.19
CA GLY A 296 0.89 37.61 -0.58
C GLY A 296 -0.35 37.55 -1.49
N LYS A 297 -0.27 36.79 -2.59
CA LYS A 297 -1.34 36.64 -3.58
C LYS A 297 -1.33 35.24 -4.17
N LEU A 298 -2.52 34.67 -4.36
CA LEU A 298 -2.69 33.41 -5.13
C LEU A 298 -2.88 33.76 -6.60
N TYR A 299 -2.18 33.06 -7.49
CA TYR A 299 -2.16 33.35 -8.92
C TYR A 299 -2.97 32.35 -9.75
N ASP A 300 -2.93 31.04 -9.43
CA ASP A 300 -3.52 29.97 -10.23
C ASP A 300 -4.69 29.28 -9.55
N GLN A 301 -5.44 28.47 -10.33
CA GLN A 301 -6.49 27.57 -9.80
C GLN A 301 -5.89 26.45 -8.93
N ASP A 302 -4.61 26.13 -9.13
CA ASP A 302 -3.84 25.12 -8.42
C ASP A 302 -2.48 25.70 -7.95
N PRO A 303 -2.46 26.69 -7.04
CA PRO A 303 -1.27 27.45 -6.68
C PRO A 303 -0.16 26.55 -6.13
N MET A 304 1.08 26.79 -6.57
CA MET A 304 2.26 26.06 -6.11
C MET A 304 2.80 26.72 -4.83
N ALA A 305 2.85 25.96 -3.75
CA ALA A 305 3.36 26.41 -2.45
C ALA A 305 4.67 25.72 -2.08
N SER A 306 5.49 26.41 -1.28
CA SER A 306 6.79 25.88 -0.82
C SER A 306 7.00 26.18 0.67
N LEU A 307 7.61 25.21 1.37
CA LEU A 307 8.00 25.30 2.78
C LEU A 307 9.49 25.00 2.90
N ALA A 308 10.27 25.92 3.49
CA ALA A 308 11.69 25.78 3.68
C ALA A 308 12.09 25.73 5.17
N VAL A 309 13.13 24.96 5.45
CA VAL A 309 13.79 24.84 6.75
C VAL A 309 15.27 25.12 6.56
N LYS A 310 15.83 26.11 7.28
CA LYS A 310 17.22 26.56 7.17
C LYS A 310 17.97 26.31 8.47
N LYS A 311 19.15 25.67 8.39
CA LYS A 311 20.00 25.33 9.54
C LYS A 311 21.48 25.56 9.21
N THR A 312 22.29 25.77 10.27
CA THR A 312 23.76 25.74 10.19
C THR A 312 24.25 24.35 10.60
N ILE A 313 25.16 23.76 9.83
CA ILE A 313 25.74 22.44 10.06
C ILE A 313 27.25 22.58 10.26
N LEU A 314 27.75 22.18 11.43
CA LEU A 314 29.18 22.22 11.74
C LEU A 314 29.97 21.14 10.98
N PRO A 315 31.30 21.29 10.81
CA PRO A 315 32.14 20.31 10.14
C PRO A 315 31.93 18.87 10.66
N GLY A 316 31.71 17.91 9.76
CA GLY A 316 31.52 16.51 10.09
C GLY A 316 30.17 16.16 10.75
N GLN A 317 29.29 17.12 10.96
CA GLN A 317 27.97 16.87 11.53
C GLN A 317 26.95 16.51 10.46
N THR A 318 25.96 15.71 10.87
CA THR A 318 24.75 15.42 10.11
C THR A 318 23.56 16.05 10.81
N MET A 319 22.75 16.80 10.06
CA MET A 319 21.51 17.41 10.55
C MET A 319 20.32 16.85 9.78
N ARG A 320 19.22 16.56 10.52
CA ARG A 320 17.95 16.10 9.95
C ARG A 320 17.01 17.27 9.74
N PHE A 321 16.34 17.27 8.58
CA PHE A 321 15.26 18.19 8.20
C PHE A 321 13.99 17.33 7.98
N PRO A 322 13.08 17.27 8.96
CA PRO A 322 11.88 16.44 8.86
C PRO A 322 10.78 17.18 8.08
N PHE A 323 10.16 16.45 7.16
CA PHE A 323 8.95 16.86 6.47
C PHE A 323 7.90 15.75 6.51
N TYR A 324 6.64 16.15 6.58
CA TYR A 324 5.50 15.24 6.61
C TYR A 324 4.48 15.67 5.58
N LEU A 325 4.13 14.76 4.68
CA LEU A 325 3.01 14.93 3.76
C LEU A 325 1.83 14.14 4.31
N THR A 326 0.68 14.80 4.49
CA THR A 326 -0.55 14.15 4.93
C THR A 326 -1.68 14.45 3.97
N TRP A 327 -2.70 13.58 3.94
CA TRP A 327 -3.84 13.71 3.05
C TRP A 327 -5.12 13.19 3.68
N HIS A 328 -6.26 13.70 3.15
CA HIS A 328 -7.60 13.29 3.56
C HIS A 328 -8.57 13.47 2.39
N PHE A 329 -8.99 12.34 1.76
CA PHE A 329 -9.90 12.30 0.63
C PHE A 329 -11.06 11.35 0.93
N PRO A 330 -12.24 11.84 1.39
CA PRO A 330 -13.31 10.99 1.93
C PRO A 330 -14.15 10.29 0.87
N ASN A 331 -14.20 10.77 -0.37
CA ASN A 331 -15.25 10.45 -1.34
C ASN A 331 -14.88 9.27 -2.26
N ARG A 332 -14.40 8.15 -1.69
CA ARG A 332 -14.11 6.94 -2.48
C ARG A 332 -15.39 6.34 -3.07
N LYS A 333 -15.34 6.01 -4.35
CA LYS A 333 -16.35 5.22 -5.05
C LYS A 333 -15.86 3.79 -5.33
N SER A 334 -14.59 3.61 -5.71
CA SER A 334 -14.05 2.34 -6.21
C SER A 334 -14.90 1.81 -7.38
N TRP A 335 -15.52 0.64 -7.24
CA TRP A 335 -16.46 0.09 -8.24
C TRP A 335 -17.94 0.36 -7.92
N SER A 336 -18.25 1.24 -6.97
CA SER A 336 -19.60 1.68 -6.67
C SER A 336 -20.02 2.86 -7.53
N GLN A 337 -21.32 2.96 -7.82
CA GLN A 337 -21.89 4.18 -8.41
C GLN A 337 -21.99 5.32 -7.40
N THR A 338 -22.09 5.00 -6.11
CA THR A 338 -22.22 5.95 -5.01
C THR A 338 -20.91 6.03 -4.20
N ILE A 339 -20.77 7.07 -3.39
CA ILE A 339 -19.65 7.22 -2.47
C ILE A 339 -19.79 6.17 -1.35
N VAL A 340 -18.77 5.35 -1.18
CA VAL A 340 -18.66 4.35 -0.11
C VAL A 340 -17.72 4.78 1.01
N GLY A 341 -16.87 5.78 0.76
CA GLY A 341 -15.98 6.37 1.76
C GLY A 341 -14.72 5.56 2.06
N ASN A 342 -13.95 6.06 3.03
CA ASN A 342 -12.70 5.47 3.54
C ASN A 342 -12.72 5.36 5.07
N TYR A 343 -12.13 4.32 5.62
CA TYR A 343 -12.02 4.13 7.07
C TYR A 343 -11.20 5.24 7.73
N TYR A 344 -10.05 5.60 7.17
CA TYR A 344 -9.17 6.61 7.77
C TYR A 344 -9.86 7.97 7.91
N THR A 345 -10.82 8.30 7.04
CA THR A 345 -11.57 9.56 7.10
C THR A 345 -12.64 9.58 8.22
N THR A 346 -12.87 8.45 8.88
CA THR A 346 -13.66 8.40 10.11
C THR A 346 -12.84 8.73 11.37
N ARG A 347 -11.51 8.68 11.27
CA ARG A 347 -10.57 8.93 12.38
C ARG A 347 -10.06 10.38 12.40
N TYR A 348 -10.00 11.01 11.24
CA TYR A 348 -9.43 12.34 11.06
C TYR A 348 -10.43 13.27 10.37
N ALA A 349 -10.43 14.54 10.78
CA ALA A 349 -11.32 15.55 10.22
C ALA A 349 -10.80 16.10 8.87
N ASP A 350 -9.48 16.25 8.74
CA ASP A 350 -8.79 16.75 7.55
C ASP A 350 -7.30 16.33 7.59
N ALA A 351 -6.52 16.74 6.61
CA ALA A 351 -5.09 16.42 6.55
C ALA A 351 -4.27 17.08 7.67
N TRP A 352 -4.71 18.25 8.19
CA TRP A 352 -4.05 18.90 9.32
C TRP A 352 -4.27 18.13 10.63
N ASP A 353 -5.47 17.61 10.84
CA ASP A 353 -5.79 16.75 11.98
C ASP A 353 -4.97 15.46 11.97
N VAL A 354 -4.69 14.89 10.77
CA VAL A 354 -3.72 13.79 10.64
C VAL A 354 -2.35 14.22 11.15
N ALA A 355 -1.83 15.35 10.66
CA ALA A 355 -0.51 15.84 11.05
C ALA A 355 -0.43 16.09 12.56
N ALA A 356 -1.38 16.82 13.12
CA ALA A 356 -1.41 17.19 14.53
C ALA A 356 -1.48 15.99 15.48
N LYS A 357 -2.24 14.96 15.13
CA LYS A 357 -2.41 13.74 15.94
C LYS A 357 -1.25 12.76 15.80
N GLU A 358 -0.73 12.59 14.59
CA GLU A 358 0.16 11.47 14.29
C GLU A 358 1.65 11.85 14.36
N ILE A 359 2.04 13.08 14.01
CA ILE A 359 3.46 13.50 14.04
C ILE A 359 4.09 13.27 15.43
N PRO A 360 3.46 13.61 16.56
CA PRO A 360 4.04 13.36 17.88
C PRO A 360 4.27 11.86 18.18
N ARG A 361 3.56 10.98 17.48
CA ARG A 361 3.66 9.52 17.66
C ARG A 361 4.72 8.88 16.75
N ILE A 362 5.13 9.56 15.67
CA ILE A 362 6.04 9.00 14.66
C ILE A 362 7.33 8.43 15.26
N PRO A 363 8.03 9.05 16.21
CA PRO A 363 9.25 8.47 16.79
C PRO A 363 9.00 7.06 17.37
N ARG A 364 7.88 6.88 18.07
CA ARG A 364 7.52 5.57 18.63
C ARG A 364 7.08 4.57 17.56
N LEU A 365 6.35 5.01 16.56
CA LEU A 365 5.90 4.16 15.46
C LEU A 365 7.07 3.74 14.55
N GLU A 366 8.08 4.59 14.38
CA GLU A 366 9.35 4.27 13.70
C GLU A 366 10.09 3.16 14.47
N GLU A 367 10.24 3.28 15.79
CA GLU A 367 10.87 2.24 16.64
C GLU A 367 10.17 0.88 16.50
N LEU A 368 8.84 0.84 16.53
CA LEU A 368 8.06 -0.40 16.38
C LEU A 368 8.20 -1.00 14.98
N THR A 369 8.24 -0.15 13.96
CA THR A 369 8.48 -0.58 12.58
C THR A 369 9.90 -1.13 12.42
N LEU A 370 10.90 -0.47 13.00
CA LEU A 370 12.28 -0.95 13.03
C LEU A 370 12.41 -2.29 13.76
N LEU A 371 11.71 -2.45 14.89
CA LEU A 371 11.69 -3.72 15.62
C LEU A 371 11.16 -4.85 14.74
N PHE A 372 10.06 -4.65 14.02
CA PHE A 372 9.51 -5.64 13.10
C PHE A 372 10.52 -6.00 12.00
N VAL A 373 11.03 -4.99 11.28
CA VAL A 373 11.92 -5.21 10.13
C VAL A 373 13.23 -5.87 10.57
N ARG A 374 13.87 -5.39 11.65
CA ARG A 374 15.10 -5.98 12.17
C ARG A 374 14.88 -7.42 12.64
N SER A 375 13.77 -7.71 13.33
CA SER A 375 13.44 -9.07 13.77
C SER A 375 13.25 -10.01 12.57
N PHE A 376 12.58 -9.54 11.52
CA PHE A 376 12.38 -10.32 10.30
C PHE A 376 13.71 -10.57 9.57
N LEU A 377 14.55 -9.55 9.43
CA LEU A 377 15.86 -9.67 8.77
C LEU A 377 16.86 -10.55 9.56
N SER A 378 16.73 -10.63 10.88
CA SER A 378 17.55 -11.51 11.72
C SER A 378 17.20 -12.99 11.60
N SER A 379 16.12 -13.34 10.89
CA SER A 379 15.73 -14.73 10.65
C SER A 379 16.78 -15.47 9.81
N HIS A 380 16.80 -16.80 9.90
CA HIS A 380 17.74 -17.65 9.14
C HIS A 380 17.36 -17.91 7.69
N TYR A 381 16.26 -17.32 7.21
CA TYR A 381 15.86 -17.45 5.81
C TYR A 381 16.86 -16.78 4.87
N PRO A 382 17.08 -17.31 3.66
CA PRO A 382 17.89 -16.67 2.63
C PRO A 382 17.35 -15.25 2.30
N ASP A 383 18.24 -14.33 1.93
CA ASP A 383 17.86 -12.93 1.66
C ASP A 383 16.86 -12.80 0.50
N VAL A 384 16.94 -13.67 -0.52
CA VAL A 384 15.96 -13.72 -1.61
C VAL A 384 14.54 -14.01 -1.11
N ILE A 385 14.37 -14.84 -0.09
CA ILE A 385 13.08 -15.12 0.53
C ILE A 385 12.61 -13.91 1.36
N LYS A 386 13.53 -13.29 2.11
CA LYS A 386 13.23 -12.07 2.88
C LYS A 386 12.83 -10.94 1.95
N GLU A 387 13.54 -10.76 0.84
CA GLU A 387 13.26 -9.76 -0.19
C GLU A 387 11.85 -9.98 -0.77
N ALA A 388 11.55 -11.19 -1.25
CA ALA A 388 10.24 -11.53 -1.81
C ALA A 388 9.10 -11.31 -0.81
N ALA A 389 9.26 -11.75 0.44
CA ALA A 389 8.22 -11.61 1.46
C ALA A 389 8.00 -10.15 1.88
N LEU A 390 9.09 -9.41 2.15
CA LEU A 390 9.00 -8.06 2.70
C LEU A 390 8.52 -7.04 1.66
N PHE A 391 9.04 -7.08 0.43
CA PHE A 391 8.70 -6.09 -0.60
C PHE A 391 7.29 -6.27 -1.15
N ASN A 392 6.76 -7.50 -1.21
CA ASN A 392 5.38 -7.75 -1.61
C ASN A 392 4.34 -7.13 -0.66
N LEU A 393 4.72 -6.81 0.59
CA LEU A 393 3.85 -6.06 1.52
C LEU A 393 3.49 -4.66 1.00
N SER A 394 4.27 -4.11 0.08
CA SER A 394 3.99 -2.82 -0.57
C SER A 394 2.64 -2.79 -1.28
N THR A 395 2.14 -3.94 -1.76
CA THR A 395 0.82 -4.07 -2.39
C THR A 395 -0.31 -3.64 -1.46
N LEU A 396 -0.19 -3.90 -0.14
CA LEU A 396 -1.18 -3.48 0.86
C LEU A 396 -1.28 -1.95 1.01
N ARG A 397 -0.31 -1.20 0.49
CA ARG A 397 -0.23 0.27 0.56
C ARG A 397 -0.48 0.95 -0.78
N SER A 398 -0.72 0.18 -1.83
CA SER A 398 -1.20 0.69 -3.11
C SER A 398 -2.71 0.85 -3.12
N GLN A 399 -3.25 1.43 -4.19
CA GLN A 399 -4.69 1.51 -4.42
C GLN A 399 -5.37 0.15 -4.70
N THR A 400 -4.61 -0.95 -4.74
CA THR A 400 -5.17 -2.32 -4.76
C THR A 400 -6.06 -2.56 -3.55
N VAL A 401 -5.71 -2.00 -2.39
CA VAL A 401 -6.40 -2.22 -1.12
C VAL A 401 -7.01 -0.93 -0.59
N PHE A 402 -8.21 -1.04 -0.03
CA PHE A 402 -8.85 0.05 0.72
C PHE A 402 -9.70 -0.51 1.87
N ARG A 403 -10.06 0.35 2.81
CA ARG A 403 -10.94 0.01 3.93
C ARG A 403 -12.18 0.88 3.88
N LEU A 404 -13.36 0.25 3.94
CA LEU A 404 -14.63 0.96 4.07
C LEU A 404 -14.76 1.62 5.45
N PRO A 405 -15.62 2.64 5.63
CA PRO A 405 -15.85 3.28 6.94
C PRO A 405 -16.19 2.31 8.06
N SER A 406 -16.78 1.18 7.74
CA SER A 406 -17.06 0.07 8.67
C SER A 406 -15.82 -0.71 9.12
N GLY A 407 -14.64 -0.41 8.58
CA GLY A 407 -13.38 -1.10 8.84
C GLY A 407 -13.12 -2.30 7.93
N HIS A 408 -14.09 -2.76 7.14
CA HIS A 408 -13.91 -3.89 6.24
C HIS A 408 -12.87 -3.61 5.15
N MET A 409 -11.94 -4.54 4.99
CA MET A 409 -10.95 -4.52 3.93
C MET A 409 -11.58 -4.99 2.62
N MET A 410 -11.33 -4.23 1.56
CA MET A 410 -11.71 -4.54 0.20
C MET A 410 -10.49 -4.43 -0.71
N GLY A 411 -10.54 -5.11 -1.85
CA GLY A 411 -9.44 -5.03 -2.81
C GLY A 411 -9.85 -5.27 -4.25
N TRP A 412 -9.05 -4.71 -5.14
CA TRP A 412 -8.96 -5.08 -6.53
C TRP A 412 -8.07 -6.32 -6.67
N GLU A 413 -8.02 -6.95 -7.82
CA GLU A 413 -7.02 -7.99 -8.12
C GLU A 413 -5.61 -7.40 -8.30
N GLY A 414 -5.54 -6.14 -8.65
CA GLY A 414 -4.37 -5.31 -8.82
C GLY A 414 -4.77 -3.93 -9.31
N VAL A 415 -3.80 -3.13 -9.75
CA VAL A 415 -4.04 -1.82 -10.34
C VAL A 415 -3.28 -1.66 -11.65
N MET A 416 -3.94 -1.04 -12.61
CA MET A 416 -3.33 -0.46 -13.80
C MET A 416 -2.88 0.98 -13.52
N ASP A 417 -2.36 1.67 -14.49
CA ASP A 417 -1.87 3.05 -14.33
C ASP A 417 -2.92 4.01 -13.79
N LYS A 418 -4.17 3.90 -14.25
CA LYS A 418 -5.25 4.84 -13.91
C LYS A 418 -6.47 4.19 -13.25
N ASN A 419 -6.59 2.87 -13.26
CA ASN A 419 -7.77 2.14 -12.80
C ASN A 419 -7.39 0.92 -11.97
N GLY A 420 -8.31 0.46 -11.11
CA GLY A 420 -8.23 -0.87 -10.53
C GLY A 420 -8.50 -1.95 -11.59
N SER A 421 -7.83 -3.09 -11.45
CA SER A 421 -8.06 -4.29 -12.28
C SER A 421 -9.01 -5.21 -11.55
N CYS A 422 -10.07 -5.65 -12.21
CA CYS A 422 -11.06 -6.62 -11.72
C CYS A 422 -11.56 -6.37 -10.29
N TYR A 423 -12.82 -5.97 -10.19
CA TYR A 423 -13.43 -5.54 -8.93
C TYR A 423 -13.82 -6.69 -7.98
N GLY A 424 -14.13 -6.34 -6.74
CA GLY A 424 -15.00 -7.16 -5.89
C GLY A 424 -14.30 -8.09 -4.92
N SER A 425 -13.03 -7.89 -4.58
CA SER A 425 -12.26 -8.79 -3.69
C SER A 425 -12.37 -10.25 -4.14
N CYS A 426 -12.08 -10.49 -5.41
CA CYS A 426 -12.27 -11.77 -6.08
C CYS A 426 -11.70 -12.94 -5.27
N THR A 427 -12.54 -13.90 -4.90
CA THR A 427 -12.19 -14.96 -3.94
C THR A 427 -11.04 -15.84 -4.42
N HIS A 428 -11.01 -16.19 -5.71
CA HIS A 428 -9.95 -17.06 -6.23
C HIS A 428 -8.61 -16.33 -6.29
N VAL A 429 -8.55 -15.05 -6.64
CA VAL A 429 -7.32 -14.27 -6.66
C VAL A 429 -6.83 -14.00 -5.24
N TRP A 430 -7.71 -13.58 -4.34
CA TRP A 430 -7.35 -13.30 -2.94
C TRP A 430 -6.99 -14.56 -2.13
N ASN A 431 -7.21 -15.76 -2.66
CA ASN A 431 -6.69 -16.99 -2.06
C ASN A 431 -5.16 -17.09 -2.12
N TYR A 432 -4.52 -16.41 -3.06
CA TYR A 432 -3.06 -16.38 -3.19
C TYR A 432 -2.41 -15.35 -2.25
N GLU A 433 -3.17 -14.38 -1.72
CA GLU A 433 -2.71 -13.43 -0.73
C GLU A 433 -2.70 -14.08 0.66
N GLN A 434 -1.52 -14.25 1.24
CA GLN A 434 -1.35 -14.92 2.53
C GLN A 434 -0.89 -13.98 3.65
N ALA A 435 -0.22 -12.87 3.32
CA ALA A 435 0.44 -11.99 4.29
C ALA A 435 -0.54 -11.36 5.28
N THR A 436 -1.70 -10.91 4.81
CA THR A 436 -2.72 -10.24 5.65
C THR A 436 -3.19 -11.13 6.80
N GLY A 437 -3.40 -12.43 6.55
CA GLY A 437 -3.84 -13.38 7.58
C GLY A 437 -2.84 -13.51 8.75
N PHE A 438 -1.55 -13.41 8.46
CA PHE A 438 -0.48 -13.53 9.46
C PHE A 438 -0.12 -12.19 10.12
N LEU A 439 -0.11 -11.11 9.35
CA LEU A 439 0.36 -9.80 9.82
C LEU A 439 -0.77 -8.90 10.33
N PHE A 440 -1.96 -9.00 9.75
CA PHE A 440 -3.10 -8.14 10.03
C PHE A 440 -4.40 -8.96 10.13
N GLY A 441 -4.45 -9.86 11.11
CA GLY A 441 -5.55 -10.82 11.29
C GLY A 441 -6.94 -10.17 11.34
N ASP A 442 -7.08 -8.97 11.89
CA ASP A 442 -8.35 -8.23 11.91
C ASP A 442 -8.81 -7.85 10.50
N LEU A 443 -7.90 -7.43 9.63
CA LEU A 443 -8.22 -7.13 8.23
C LEU A 443 -8.63 -8.41 7.48
N SER A 444 -7.91 -9.51 7.67
CA SER A 444 -8.26 -10.80 7.09
C SER A 444 -9.65 -11.26 7.55
N ARG A 445 -9.92 -11.21 8.86
CA ARG A 445 -11.25 -11.57 9.40
C ARG A 445 -12.36 -10.66 8.87
N SER A 446 -12.09 -9.37 8.63
CA SER A 446 -13.08 -8.47 8.04
C SER A 446 -13.49 -8.89 6.63
N MET A 447 -12.60 -9.48 5.85
CA MET A 447 -12.94 -10.09 4.55
C MET A 447 -13.82 -11.33 4.74
N ARG A 448 -13.54 -12.17 5.76
CA ARG A 448 -14.39 -13.35 6.10
C ARG A 448 -15.79 -12.92 6.53
N ASP A 449 -15.93 -11.78 7.22
CA ASP A 449 -17.24 -11.21 7.57
C ASP A 449 -18.08 -10.90 6.32
N ILE A 450 -17.46 -10.43 5.25
CA ILE A 450 -18.13 -10.19 3.98
C ILE A 450 -18.44 -11.52 3.28
N GLU A 451 -17.46 -12.40 3.13
CA GLU A 451 -17.59 -13.62 2.35
C GLU A 451 -18.63 -14.57 2.95
N PHE A 452 -18.59 -14.84 4.24
CA PHE A 452 -19.55 -15.73 4.90
C PHE A 452 -20.79 -15.01 5.45
N GLY A 453 -20.69 -13.72 5.81
CA GLY A 453 -21.80 -12.95 6.34
C GLY A 453 -22.73 -12.39 5.28
N MET A 454 -22.21 -12.02 4.11
CA MET A 454 -22.96 -11.29 3.08
C MET A 454 -22.96 -11.99 1.71
N ALA A 455 -21.82 -12.56 1.29
CA ALA A 455 -21.62 -13.12 -0.04
C ALA A 455 -22.03 -14.59 -0.18
N THR A 456 -22.24 -15.31 0.92
CA THR A 456 -22.70 -16.69 0.93
C THR A 456 -24.18 -16.75 1.27
N ASN A 457 -25.00 -17.31 0.38
CA ASN A 457 -26.44 -17.49 0.61
C ASN A 457 -26.74 -18.74 1.44
N ASP A 458 -28.03 -18.99 1.75
CA ASP A 458 -28.48 -20.12 2.57
C ASP A 458 -28.23 -21.49 1.90
N THR A 459 -28.04 -21.52 0.59
CA THR A 459 -27.70 -22.76 -0.12
C THR A 459 -26.19 -23.06 -0.12
N GLY A 460 -25.39 -22.19 0.47
CA GLY A 460 -23.95 -22.29 0.50
C GLY A 460 -23.24 -21.76 -0.75
N ARG A 461 -23.98 -21.18 -1.70
CA ARG A 461 -23.42 -20.57 -2.89
C ARG A 461 -22.75 -19.26 -2.50
N MET A 462 -21.44 -19.14 -2.73
CA MET A 462 -20.63 -17.95 -2.48
C MET A 462 -20.43 -17.19 -3.79
N SER A 463 -20.74 -15.89 -3.80
CA SER A 463 -20.36 -15.02 -4.92
C SER A 463 -18.84 -14.86 -4.95
N PHE A 464 -18.21 -15.03 -6.12
CA PHE A 464 -16.76 -14.87 -6.20
C PHE A 464 -16.31 -13.41 -6.24
N ARG A 465 -17.22 -12.47 -6.52
CA ARG A 465 -17.00 -11.02 -6.46
C ARG A 465 -18.08 -10.35 -5.62
N VAL A 466 -17.71 -9.25 -4.97
CA VAL A 466 -18.61 -8.51 -4.07
C VAL A 466 -18.90 -7.13 -4.66
N GLY A 467 -20.17 -6.78 -4.81
CA GLY A 467 -20.63 -5.44 -5.19
C GLY A 467 -20.44 -4.42 -4.06
N LEU A 468 -20.47 -3.15 -4.40
CA LEU A 468 -20.51 -2.01 -3.48
C LEU A 468 -21.70 -1.09 -3.86
N PRO A 469 -22.34 -0.44 -2.87
CA PRO A 469 -22.12 -0.56 -1.41
C PRO A 469 -22.50 -1.94 -0.85
N LEU A 470 -21.95 -2.33 0.30
CA LEU A 470 -22.21 -3.63 0.92
C LEU A 470 -23.66 -3.87 1.32
N SER A 471 -24.50 -2.82 1.40
CA SER A 471 -25.94 -2.91 1.66
C SER A 471 -26.74 -3.39 0.45
N GLU A 472 -26.20 -3.25 -0.74
CA GLU A 472 -26.80 -3.76 -1.96
C GLU A 472 -26.43 -5.25 -2.09
N LYS A 473 -27.41 -6.07 -2.54
CA LYS A 473 -27.21 -7.51 -2.65
C LYS A 473 -25.94 -7.82 -3.43
N VAL A 474 -25.06 -8.54 -2.80
CA VAL A 474 -23.89 -9.11 -3.46
C VAL A 474 -24.36 -9.91 -4.66
N ALA A 475 -23.98 -9.47 -5.83
CA ALA A 475 -24.51 -9.98 -7.08
C ALA A 475 -24.31 -11.49 -7.21
N GLY A 476 -25.33 -12.19 -7.69
CA GLY A 476 -25.28 -13.62 -7.98
C GLY A 476 -24.45 -13.92 -9.22
N GLN A 477 -23.16 -13.78 -9.16
CA GLN A 477 -22.23 -14.22 -10.21
C GLN A 477 -21.94 -15.72 -10.10
N ALA A 478 -21.22 -16.28 -11.04
CA ALA A 478 -20.77 -17.67 -10.99
C ALA A 478 -20.03 -17.97 -9.69
N VAL A 479 -19.96 -19.22 -9.30
CA VAL A 479 -19.16 -19.67 -8.15
C VAL A 479 -17.83 -20.16 -8.68
N ALA A 480 -16.74 -19.60 -8.19
CA ALA A 480 -15.41 -20.11 -8.49
C ALA A 480 -15.09 -21.31 -7.57
N ALA A 481 -14.68 -22.43 -8.14
CA ALA A 481 -14.42 -23.66 -7.39
C ALA A 481 -13.24 -23.50 -6.42
N ASP A 482 -12.10 -23.02 -6.92
CA ASP A 482 -10.92 -22.66 -6.14
C ASP A 482 -11.22 -21.49 -5.17
N GLY A 483 -12.02 -20.52 -5.62
CA GLY A 483 -12.42 -19.36 -4.82
C GLY A 483 -13.17 -19.75 -3.56
N GLN A 484 -14.26 -20.51 -3.69
CA GLN A 484 -15.09 -20.93 -2.56
C GLN A 484 -14.35 -21.89 -1.64
N MET A 485 -13.65 -22.88 -2.18
CA MET A 485 -12.90 -23.87 -1.39
C MET A 485 -11.70 -23.21 -0.66
N GLY A 486 -10.95 -22.37 -1.36
CA GLY A 486 -9.85 -21.62 -0.74
C GLY A 486 -10.32 -20.65 0.35
N THR A 487 -11.49 -20.04 0.19
CA THR A 487 -12.08 -19.17 1.23
C THR A 487 -12.42 -19.94 2.51
N ILE A 488 -12.88 -21.19 2.41
CA ILE A 488 -13.06 -22.08 3.55
C ILE A 488 -11.71 -22.36 4.25
N MET A 489 -10.66 -22.61 3.48
CA MET A 489 -9.31 -22.82 4.03
C MET A 489 -8.78 -21.57 4.72
N ARG A 490 -8.98 -20.37 4.11
CA ARG A 490 -8.59 -19.09 4.75
C ARG A 490 -9.37 -18.83 6.04
N PHE A 491 -10.66 -19.18 6.07
CA PHE A 491 -11.46 -19.06 7.31
C PHE A 491 -10.90 -19.96 8.42
N TYR A 492 -10.55 -21.20 8.09
CA TYR A 492 -9.91 -22.13 9.02
C TYR A 492 -8.58 -21.56 9.53
N ARG A 493 -7.71 -21.05 8.65
CA ARG A 493 -6.44 -20.42 9.01
C ARG A 493 -6.66 -19.24 9.96
N ASP A 494 -7.58 -18.33 9.61
CA ASP A 494 -7.83 -17.10 10.38
C ASP A 494 -8.42 -17.41 11.77
N TRP A 495 -9.25 -18.46 11.86
CA TRP A 495 -9.70 -18.98 13.15
C TRP A 495 -8.55 -19.60 13.95
N GLN A 496 -7.70 -20.41 13.36
CA GLN A 496 -6.54 -21.01 14.04
C GLN A 496 -5.57 -19.95 14.56
N LEU A 497 -5.25 -18.94 13.74
CA LEU A 497 -4.34 -17.86 14.14
C LEU A 497 -4.91 -16.97 15.25
N SER A 498 -6.23 -16.73 15.25
CA SER A 498 -6.86 -15.88 16.26
C SER A 498 -7.17 -16.61 17.56
N GLY A 499 -7.39 -17.93 17.52
CA GLY A 499 -7.93 -18.70 18.63
C GLY A 499 -9.37 -18.31 19.05
N ASP A 500 -10.02 -17.44 18.27
CA ASP A 500 -11.34 -16.90 18.60
C ASP A 500 -12.45 -17.90 18.26
N ARG A 501 -12.91 -18.62 19.28
CA ARG A 501 -14.03 -19.56 19.14
C ARG A 501 -15.33 -18.85 18.76
N SER A 502 -15.55 -17.61 19.16
CA SER A 502 -16.78 -16.88 18.84
C SER A 502 -16.90 -16.60 17.35
N PHE A 503 -15.78 -16.31 16.70
CA PHE A 503 -15.68 -16.16 15.24
C PHE A 503 -16.11 -17.44 14.51
N LEU A 504 -15.59 -18.61 14.93
CA LEU A 504 -16.01 -19.90 14.37
C LEU A 504 -17.51 -20.16 14.59
N VAL A 505 -18.01 -19.97 15.81
CA VAL A 505 -19.43 -20.20 16.14
C VAL A 505 -20.36 -19.33 15.28
N LYS A 506 -20.01 -18.05 15.11
CA LYS A 506 -20.79 -17.09 14.33
C LYS A 506 -20.99 -17.53 12.88
N TYR A 507 -19.93 -18.02 12.24
CA TYR A 507 -19.94 -18.30 10.80
C TYR A 507 -20.06 -19.79 10.44
N TRP A 508 -19.97 -20.71 11.42
CA TRP A 508 -20.02 -22.14 11.18
C TRP A 508 -21.20 -22.59 10.29
N PRO A 509 -22.45 -22.14 10.50
CA PRO A 509 -23.55 -22.52 9.62
C PRO A 509 -23.32 -22.20 8.15
N ARG A 510 -22.72 -21.02 7.85
CA ARG A 510 -22.42 -20.58 6.49
C ARG A 510 -21.21 -21.31 5.90
N VAL A 511 -20.16 -21.55 6.69
CA VAL A 511 -18.99 -22.33 6.29
C VAL A 511 -19.40 -23.75 5.94
N LYS A 512 -20.22 -24.40 6.80
CA LYS A 512 -20.78 -25.73 6.56
C LYS A 512 -21.64 -25.76 5.29
N ALA A 513 -22.50 -24.76 5.07
CA ALA A 513 -23.31 -24.65 3.85
C ALA A 513 -22.43 -24.48 2.62
N ALA A 514 -21.37 -23.64 2.68
CA ALA A 514 -20.45 -23.44 1.58
C ALA A 514 -19.68 -24.72 1.21
N MET A 515 -19.24 -25.51 2.20
CA MET A 515 -18.63 -26.81 1.93
C MET A 515 -19.64 -27.77 1.27
N SER A 516 -20.86 -27.82 1.82
CA SER A 516 -21.92 -28.69 1.31
C SER A 516 -22.46 -28.29 -0.07
N PHE A 517 -22.14 -27.10 -0.56
CA PHE A 517 -22.50 -26.66 -1.90
C PHE A 517 -21.94 -27.59 -2.97
N ALA A 518 -20.72 -28.11 -2.81
CA ALA A 518 -20.08 -29.06 -3.71
C ALA A 518 -20.92 -30.34 -3.92
N TRP A 519 -21.75 -30.70 -2.95
CA TRP A 519 -22.51 -31.96 -2.91
C TRP A 519 -23.95 -31.82 -3.44
N ARG A 520 -24.30 -30.64 -3.94
CA ARG A 520 -25.65 -30.40 -4.47
C ARG A 520 -25.78 -31.00 -5.88
N PRO A 521 -26.99 -31.42 -6.27
CA PRO A 521 -27.26 -31.80 -7.66
C PRO A 521 -26.85 -30.68 -8.62
N GLY A 522 -26.07 -31.00 -9.64
CA GLY A 522 -25.55 -30.05 -10.63
C GLY A 522 -24.38 -29.20 -10.15
N SER A 523 -23.79 -29.51 -8.98
CA SER A 523 -22.55 -28.93 -8.50
C SER A 523 -21.35 -29.85 -8.80
N TRP A 524 -20.25 -29.72 -8.06
CA TRP A 524 -18.96 -30.31 -8.42
C TRP A 524 -18.81 -31.77 -8.05
N ASP A 525 -19.39 -32.24 -6.92
CA ASP A 525 -19.28 -33.60 -6.38
C ASP A 525 -20.66 -34.06 -5.82
N PRO A 526 -21.71 -34.20 -6.67
CA PRO A 526 -23.06 -34.49 -6.21
C PRO A 526 -23.21 -35.92 -5.65
N ASN A 527 -22.38 -36.86 -6.06
CA ASN A 527 -22.38 -38.27 -5.61
C ASN A 527 -21.55 -38.46 -4.32
N ARG A 528 -20.76 -37.42 -3.90
CA ARG A 528 -19.91 -37.41 -2.69
C ARG A 528 -18.85 -38.51 -2.69
N ASP A 529 -18.30 -38.84 -3.85
CA ASP A 529 -17.18 -39.78 -3.97
C ASP A 529 -15.81 -39.10 -3.77
N GLY A 530 -15.80 -37.78 -3.76
CA GLY A 530 -14.62 -36.95 -3.55
C GLY A 530 -13.92 -36.53 -4.84
N VAL A 531 -14.54 -36.73 -6.00
CA VAL A 531 -14.03 -36.32 -7.30
C VAL A 531 -14.87 -35.19 -7.86
N MET A 532 -14.26 -34.06 -8.18
CA MET A 532 -14.94 -32.92 -8.81
C MET A 532 -15.02 -33.16 -10.33
N GLU A 533 -16.24 -33.18 -10.89
CA GLU A 533 -16.46 -33.49 -12.30
C GLU A 533 -17.23 -32.40 -13.07
N GLY A 534 -18.07 -31.60 -12.40
CA GLY A 534 -18.91 -30.59 -13.01
C GLY A 534 -18.12 -29.39 -13.54
N SER A 535 -18.84 -28.34 -13.97
CA SER A 535 -18.25 -27.09 -14.43
C SER A 535 -17.52 -26.36 -13.28
N GLN A 536 -16.22 -26.18 -13.41
CA GLN A 536 -15.33 -25.65 -12.38
C GLN A 536 -14.73 -24.32 -12.85
N HIS A 537 -15.48 -23.22 -12.65
CA HIS A 537 -14.94 -21.88 -12.87
C HIS A 537 -13.80 -21.61 -11.89
N ASN A 538 -12.74 -20.94 -12.34
CA ASN A 538 -11.50 -20.81 -11.57
C ASN A 538 -10.71 -19.56 -11.94
N THR A 539 -9.55 -19.38 -11.28
CA THR A 539 -8.66 -18.22 -11.41
C THR A 539 -8.11 -17.99 -12.83
N MET A 540 -8.23 -18.97 -13.73
CA MET A 540 -7.83 -18.81 -15.14
C MET A 540 -8.95 -18.22 -16.00
N ASP A 541 -10.07 -17.78 -15.39
CA ASP A 541 -11.27 -17.24 -16.04
C ASP A 541 -11.92 -18.21 -17.06
N VAL A 542 -11.73 -19.50 -16.86
CA VAL A 542 -12.27 -20.57 -17.69
C VAL A 542 -13.04 -21.58 -16.84
N ASN A 543 -13.86 -22.39 -17.48
CA ASN A 543 -14.53 -23.53 -16.85
C ASN A 543 -13.79 -24.82 -17.19
N TYR A 544 -13.22 -25.47 -16.19
CA TYR A 544 -12.77 -26.85 -16.36
C TYR A 544 -13.95 -27.81 -16.24
N PHE A 545 -13.91 -28.88 -17.02
CA PHE A 545 -14.85 -30.00 -16.96
C PHE A 545 -14.09 -31.30 -16.74
N GLY A 546 -14.59 -32.12 -15.84
CA GLY A 546 -13.93 -33.36 -15.46
C GLY A 546 -12.91 -33.20 -14.33
N PRO A 547 -12.35 -34.35 -13.88
CA PRO A 547 -11.39 -34.39 -12.79
C PRO A 547 -10.13 -33.58 -13.10
N ASN A 548 -9.87 -32.55 -12.28
CA ASN A 548 -8.78 -31.61 -12.45
C ASN A 548 -7.99 -31.46 -11.14
N PRO A 549 -6.70 -31.77 -11.11
CA PRO A 549 -5.91 -31.69 -9.88
C PRO A 549 -5.81 -30.30 -9.29
N GLN A 550 -5.76 -29.24 -10.12
CA GLN A 550 -5.67 -27.86 -9.65
C GLN A 550 -6.90 -27.46 -8.81
N MET A 551 -8.12 -27.77 -9.26
CA MET A 551 -9.34 -27.49 -8.50
C MET A 551 -9.54 -28.47 -7.36
N GLN A 552 -9.23 -29.73 -7.59
CA GLN A 552 -9.39 -30.80 -6.62
C GLN A 552 -8.60 -30.59 -5.35
N PHE A 553 -7.37 -30.09 -5.42
CA PHE A 553 -6.56 -29.88 -4.22
C PHE A 553 -7.10 -28.75 -3.34
N TRP A 554 -7.74 -27.73 -3.92
CA TRP A 554 -8.52 -26.77 -3.14
C TRP A 554 -9.70 -27.44 -2.40
N TYR A 555 -10.40 -28.35 -3.09
CA TYR A 555 -11.50 -29.11 -2.48
C TYR A 555 -11.00 -30.01 -1.34
N PHE A 556 -9.91 -30.74 -1.54
CA PHE A 556 -9.31 -31.56 -0.49
C PHE A 556 -8.88 -30.72 0.72
N GLY A 557 -8.27 -29.57 0.50
CA GLY A 557 -7.91 -28.63 1.56
C GLY A 557 -9.14 -28.14 2.34
N ALA A 558 -10.21 -27.79 1.62
CA ALA A 558 -11.47 -27.36 2.23
C ALA A 558 -12.16 -28.46 3.03
N LEU A 559 -12.14 -29.73 2.53
CA LEU A 559 -12.65 -30.88 3.27
C LEU A 559 -11.90 -31.09 4.59
N LYS A 560 -10.57 -31.03 4.56
CA LYS A 560 -9.74 -31.16 5.78
C LYS A 560 -9.95 -30.01 6.76
N ALA A 561 -10.01 -28.78 6.27
CA ALA A 561 -10.33 -27.60 7.09
C ALA A 561 -11.72 -27.73 7.74
N SER A 562 -12.72 -28.14 6.96
CA SER A 562 -14.10 -28.34 7.43
C SER A 562 -14.22 -29.49 8.43
N GLU A 563 -13.49 -30.58 8.25
CA GLU A 563 -13.39 -31.67 9.23
C GLU A 563 -12.93 -31.15 10.59
N GLN A 564 -11.84 -30.39 10.64
CA GLN A 564 -11.30 -29.87 11.89
C GLN A 564 -12.25 -28.85 12.56
N MET A 565 -12.84 -27.96 11.78
CA MET A 565 -13.84 -27.01 12.30
C MET A 565 -15.08 -27.74 12.83
N ALA A 566 -15.57 -28.78 12.14
CA ALA A 566 -16.70 -29.60 12.59
C ALA A 566 -16.40 -30.31 13.91
N LEU A 567 -15.19 -30.87 14.08
CA LEU A 567 -14.76 -31.47 15.34
C LEU A 567 -14.76 -30.44 16.49
N ALA A 568 -14.24 -29.24 16.24
CA ALA A 568 -14.24 -28.15 17.22
C ALA A 568 -15.66 -27.68 17.59
N MET A 569 -16.61 -27.77 16.66
CA MET A 569 -18.02 -27.45 16.89
C MET A 569 -18.83 -28.61 17.48
N GLY A 570 -18.25 -29.82 17.59
CA GLY A 570 -18.95 -31.02 18.07
C GLY A 570 -19.83 -31.69 17.00
N ASP A 571 -19.76 -31.24 15.74
CA ASP A 571 -20.52 -31.80 14.61
C ASP A 571 -19.80 -33.04 14.02
N ARG A 572 -19.80 -34.11 14.81
CA ARG A 572 -19.08 -35.34 14.47
C ARG A 572 -19.59 -36.03 13.20
N SER A 573 -20.87 -35.83 12.84
CA SER A 573 -21.43 -36.40 11.61
C SER A 573 -20.81 -35.74 10.38
N PHE A 574 -20.80 -34.40 10.35
CA PHE A 574 -20.23 -33.66 9.24
C PHE A 574 -18.71 -33.88 9.14
N ALA A 575 -18.00 -33.99 10.26
CA ALA A 575 -16.58 -34.31 10.27
C ALA A 575 -16.30 -35.69 9.60
N ARG A 576 -17.11 -36.73 9.92
CA ARG A 576 -16.98 -38.06 9.28
C ARG A 576 -17.27 -37.98 7.77
N ASP A 577 -18.27 -37.24 7.35
CA ASP A 577 -18.57 -37.08 5.91
C ASP A 577 -17.38 -36.44 5.17
N CYS A 578 -16.83 -35.32 5.69
CA CYS A 578 -15.64 -34.70 5.11
C CYS A 578 -14.44 -35.64 5.03
N ALA A 579 -14.15 -36.38 6.12
CA ALA A 579 -13.04 -37.33 6.16
C ALA A 579 -13.22 -38.49 5.16
N ARG A 580 -14.43 -39.01 5.04
CA ARG A 580 -14.77 -40.12 4.10
C ARG A 580 -14.60 -39.64 2.65
N ILE A 581 -15.17 -38.50 2.31
CA ILE A 581 -15.12 -37.90 0.96
C ILE A 581 -13.64 -37.66 0.57
N TYR A 582 -12.89 -36.99 1.47
CA TYR A 582 -11.46 -36.77 1.27
C TYR A 582 -10.70 -38.09 0.98
N SER A 583 -10.89 -39.13 1.82
CA SER A 583 -10.16 -40.39 1.68
C SER A 583 -10.54 -41.17 0.42
N SER A 584 -11.81 -41.09 -0.03
CA SER A 584 -12.27 -41.69 -1.28
C SER A 584 -11.66 -40.96 -2.48
N GLY A 585 -11.79 -39.66 -2.56
CA GLY A 585 -11.28 -38.86 -3.68
C GLY A 585 -9.77 -38.89 -3.80
N SER A 586 -9.04 -38.75 -2.67
CA SER A 586 -7.58 -38.80 -2.67
C SER A 586 -7.05 -40.12 -3.25
N ARG A 587 -7.65 -41.24 -2.84
CA ARG A 587 -7.27 -42.58 -3.39
C ARG A 587 -7.58 -42.66 -4.88
N TRP A 588 -8.76 -42.16 -5.30
CA TRP A 588 -9.16 -42.17 -6.71
C TRP A 588 -8.16 -41.39 -7.57
N TYR A 589 -7.73 -40.21 -7.12
CA TYR A 589 -6.75 -39.36 -7.83
C TYR A 589 -5.38 -40.03 -7.94
N ASP A 590 -4.91 -40.67 -6.86
CA ASP A 590 -3.66 -41.43 -6.87
C ASP A 590 -3.70 -42.62 -7.85
N GLU A 591 -4.85 -43.33 -7.94
CA GLU A 591 -5.02 -44.52 -8.77
C GLU A 591 -5.28 -44.19 -10.25
N HIS A 592 -5.90 -43.03 -10.59
CA HIS A 592 -6.38 -42.75 -11.94
C HIS A 592 -5.70 -41.60 -12.65
N LEU A 593 -5.18 -40.61 -11.91
CA LEU A 593 -4.61 -39.41 -12.50
C LEU A 593 -3.11 -39.22 -12.25
N PHE A 594 -2.53 -39.95 -11.31
CA PHE A 594 -1.09 -39.89 -11.07
C PHE A 594 -0.35 -40.80 -12.05
N ASN A 595 0.46 -40.22 -12.96
CA ASN A 595 1.18 -40.96 -13.99
C ASN A 595 2.57 -41.46 -13.54
N GLY A 596 2.91 -41.29 -12.25
CA GLY A 596 4.22 -41.61 -11.67
C GLY A 596 5.14 -40.41 -11.47
N GLU A 597 4.83 -39.27 -12.06
CA GLU A 597 5.59 -38.03 -11.96
C GLU A 597 4.70 -36.86 -11.51
N TYR A 598 3.52 -36.67 -12.12
CA TYR A 598 2.55 -35.64 -11.80
C TYR A 598 1.12 -36.13 -11.99
N TYR A 599 0.14 -35.30 -11.54
CA TYR A 599 -1.28 -35.57 -11.74
C TYR A 599 -1.78 -34.97 -13.04
N GLU A 600 -2.45 -35.75 -13.86
CA GLU A 600 -3.02 -35.37 -15.15
C GLU A 600 -4.44 -34.80 -14.99
N HIS A 601 -4.87 -33.96 -15.91
CA HIS A 601 -6.24 -33.51 -16.03
C HIS A 601 -7.01 -34.41 -17.01
N GLN A 602 -8.13 -34.97 -16.57
CA GLN A 602 -9.03 -35.70 -17.44
C GLN A 602 -10.15 -34.75 -17.90
N VAL A 603 -10.04 -34.26 -19.12
CA VAL A 603 -11.06 -33.39 -19.71
C VAL A 603 -12.29 -34.19 -20.12
N LEU A 604 -13.47 -33.77 -19.69
CA LEU A 604 -14.74 -34.39 -20.08
C LEU A 604 -15.53 -33.40 -20.96
N ASN A 605 -16.21 -33.95 -21.97
CA ASN A 605 -17.15 -33.20 -22.78
C ASN A 605 -18.35 -32.78 -21.92
N PRO A 606 -18.70 -31.48 -21.83
CA PRO A 606 -19.79 -30.99 -20.99
C PRO A 606 -21.18 -31.51 -21.40
N ASP A 607 -21.36 -31.88 -22.68
CA ASP A 607 -22.67 -32.31 -23.22
C ASP A 607 -22.97 -33.81 -22.95
N ASN A 608 -21.96 -34.68 -22.91
CA ASN A 608 -22.14 -36.11 -22.81
C ASN A 608 -21.30 -36.81 -21.74
N GLY A 609 -20.40 -36.05 -21.04
CA GLY A 609 -19.54 -36.59 -19.97
C GLY A 609 -18.47 -37.60 -20.43
N GLN A 610 -18.22 -37.70 -21.71
CA GLN A 610 -17.19 -38.61 -22.24
C GLN A 610 -15.82 -37.94 -22.27
N PRO A 611 -14.71 -38.67 -22.01
CA PRO A 611 -13.39 -38.11 -22.16
C PRO A 611 -13.15 -37.55 -23.57
N VAL A 612 -12.42 -36.45 -23.66
CA VAL A 612 -11.95 -35.89 -24.92
C VAL A 612 -10.44 -35.90 -24.95
N ASP A 613 -9.88 -36.17 -26.12
CA ASP A 613 -8.42 -36.28 -26.29
C ASP A 613 -7.71 -34.93 -26.35
N ASP A 614 -8.46 -33.85 -26.38
CA ASP A 614 -7.89 -32.49 -26.47
C ASP A 614 -7.91 -31.80 -25.11
N ILE A 615 -6.74 -31.35 -24.66
CA ILE A 615 -6.56 -30.68 -23.38
C ILE A 615 -7.28 -29.30 -23.37
N LEU A 616 -7.53 -28.75 -24.55
CA LEU A 616 -8.23 -27.49 -24.73
C LEU A 616 -9.71 -27.76 -25.04
N SER A 617 -10.59 -27.45 -24.09
CA SER A 617 -12.01 -27.32 -24.42
C SER A 617 -12.18 -26.35 -25.61
N PRO A 618 -13.11 -26.60 -26.55
CA PRO A 618 -13.39 -25.67 -27.65
C PRO A 618 -13.68 -24.23 -27.20
N ASP A 619 -14.08 -24.05 -25.93
CA ASP A 619 -14.36 -22.75 -25.31
C ASP A 619 -13.17 -22.18 -24.52
N MET A 620 -12.03 -22.85 -24.49
CA MET A 620 -10.80 -22.31 -23.89
C MET A 620 -10.01 -21.51 -24.93
N PRO A 621 -9.75 -20.21 -24.69
CA PRO A 621 -8.80 -19.50 -25.54
C PRO A 621 -7.41 -20.15 -25.38
N PRO A 622 -6.64 -20.24 -26.48
CA PRO A 622 -5.25 -20.69 -26.40
C PRO A 622 -4.46 -19.66 -25.57
N TYR A 623 -3.78 -20.12 -24.54
CA TYR A 623 -2.83 -19.30 -23.78
C TYR A 623 -1.47 -19.32 -24.46
#